data_57374fe22cebcd4260ca0c5dbe7e0f0c
#
_entry.id   57374fe22cebcd4260ca0c5dbe7e0f0c
#
_cell.length_a   1.000
_cell.length_b   1.000
_cell.length_c   1.000
_cell.angle_alpha   90.00
_cell.angle_beta   90.00
_cell.angle_gamma   90.00
#
_symmetry.space_group_name_H-M   'P 1'
#
loop_
_entity.id
_entity.type
_entity.pdbx_description
1 polymer ?
#
loop_
_entity_poly.entity_id
_entity_poly.type
_entity_poly.pdbx_seq_one_letter_code
_entity_poly.pdbx_strand_id
1 'polypeptide(L)' 'MSDTQVGTVKWFNDEKGFGFIKRDNGPDVFVHFRAITSSGPGRRSLVEGQKVQFRVVQGQKGLQAENVVAL' A
#
# COMPACT_ATOMS: atom_id res chain seq x y z
N MET A 1 -12.19 -15.07 -6.25
CA MET A 1 -12.24 -14.51 -4.91
C MET A 1 -11.24 -13.40 -4.76
N SER A 2 -11.65 -12.40 -4.05
CA SER A 2 -10.79 -11.24 -3.85
C SER A 2 -9.91 -11.43 -2.64
N ASP A 3 -8.62 -11.22 -2.80
CA ASP A 3 -7.67 -11.22 -1.70
C ASP A 3 -7.46 -9.81 -1.16
N THR A 4 -8.41 -8.95 -1.43
CA THR A 4 -8.32 -7.56 -1.04
C THR A 4 -8.39 -7.41 0.46
N GLN A 5 -7.49 -6.59 0.99
CA GLN A 5 -7.42 -6.32 2.41
C GLN A 5 -7.45 -4.81 2.65
N VAL A 6 -7.72 -4.44 3.87
CA VAL A 6 -7.72 -3.04 4.29
C VAL A 6 -6.65 -2.86 5.35
N GLY A 7 -5.92 -1.77 5.25
CA GLY A 7 -4.91 -1.46 6.24
C GLY A 7 -4.72 0.03 6.38
N THR A 8 -3.73 0.40 7.17
CA THR A 8 -3.41 1.79 7.43
C THR A 8 -1.97 2.05 7.06
N VAL A 9 -1.73 3.12 6.33
CA VAL A 9 -0.37 3.46 5.94
C VAL A 9 0.44 3.78 7.18
N LYS A 10 1.52 3.04 7.38
CA LYS A 10 2.40 3.25 8.51
C LYS A 10 3.31 4.44 8.24
N TRP A 11 3.90 4.46 7.06
CA TRP A 11 4.67 5.60 6.58
C TRP A 11 4.90 5.43 5.08
N PHE A 12 5.17 6.52 4.42
CA PHE A 12 5.46 6.49 2.99
C PHE A 12 6.43 7.60 2.65
N ASN A 13 7.47 7.26 1.90
CA ASN A 13 8.49 8.23 1.49
C ASN A 13 8.28 8.59 0.02
N ASP A 14 7.82 9.82 -0.21
CA ASP A 14 7.52 10.29 -1.56
C ASP A 14 8.76 10.38 -2.45
N GLU A 15 9.88 10.69 -1.86
CA GLU A 15 11.10 10.84 -2.65
C GLU A 15 11.58 9.50 -3.17
N LYS A 16 11.54 8.50 -2.33
CA LYS A 16 11.99 7.17 -2.71
C LYS A 16 10.89 6.34 -3.34
N GLY A 17 9.65 6.70 -3.11
CA GLY A 17 8.51 6.05 -3.74
C GLY A 17 8.13 4.73 -3.11
N PHE A 18 8.33 4.56 -1.82
CA PHE A 18 7.89 3.34 -1.14
C PHE A 18 7.58 3.60 0.31
N GLY A 19 6.91 2.62 0.92
CA GLY A 19 6.57 2.70 2.32
C GLY A 19 6.02 1.38 2.80
N PHE A 20 5.31 1.42 3.91
CA PHE A 20 4.73 0.24 4.52
C PHE A 20 3.30 0.50 4.94
N ILE A 21 2.48 -0.55 4.83
CA ILE A 21 1.09 -0.54 5.24
C ILE A 21 0.94 -1.52 6.39
N LYS A 22 0.33 -1.07 7.47
CA LYS A 22 0.05 -1.91 8.61
C LYS A 22 -1.28 -2.61 8.40
N ARG A 23 -1.26 -3.94 8.50
CA ARG A 23 -2.48 -4.73 8.40
C ARG A 23 -3.01 -5.04 9.78
N ASP A 24 -4.32 -5.26 9.84
CA ASP A 24 -4.95 -5.62 11.10
C ASP A 24 -4.59 -7.03 11.54
N ASN A 25 -4.32 -7.91 10.59
CA ASN A 25 -4.18 -9.34 10.86
C ASN A 25 -2.83 -9.90 10.49
N GLY A 26 -1.79 -9.12 10.52
CA GLY A 26 -0.52 -9.70 10.15
C GLY A 26 0.60 -8.69 10.07
N PRO A 27 1.74 -9.12 9.57
CA PRO A 27 2.89 -8.22 9.48
C PRO A 27 2.65 -7.10 8.47
N ASP A 28 3.43 -6.05 8.60
CA ASP A 28 3.38 -4.94 7.66
C ASP A 28 3.71 -5.44 6.25
N VAL A 29 3.14 -4.77 5.26
CA VAL A 29 3.44 -5.09 3.87
C VAL A 29 4.13 -3.91 3.22
N PHE A 30 5.07 -4.22 2.35
CA PHE A 30 5.79 -3.23 1.57
C PHE A 30 4.88 -2.69 0.47
N VAL A 31 4.96 -1.40 0.20
CA VAL A 31 4.22 -0.79 -0.89
C VAL A 31 5.15 0.11 -1.69
N HIS A 32 5.11 -0.03 -3.01
CA HIS A 32 5.87 0.81 -3.93
C HIS A 32 4.89 1.73 -4.66
N PHE A 33 5.34 2.92 -5.06
CA PHE A 33 4.44 3.88 -5.69
C PHE A 33 3.76 3.32 -6.93
N ARG A 34 4.40 2.39 -7.62
CA ARG A 34 3.80 1.76 -8.80
C ARG A 34 2.63 0.87 -8.46
N ALA A 35 2.54 0.44 -7.22
CA ALA A 35 1.44 -0.40 -6.77
C ALA A 35 0.20 0.42 -6.42
N ILE A 36 0.35 1.73 -6.33
CA ILE A 36 -0.76 2.60 -5.98
C ILE A 36 -1.61 2.84 -7.22
N THR A 37 -2.85 2.40 -7.16
CA THR A 37 -3.80 2.67 -8.22
C THR A 37 -4.46 3.98 -7.89
N SER A 38 -3.93 5.05 -8.44
CA SER A 38 -4.44 6.38 -8.13
C SER A 38 -5.80 6.57 -8.76
N SER A 39 -6.68 7.17 -8.00
CA SER A 39 -8.00 7.47 -8.50
C SER A 39 -8.15 8.94 -8.90
N GLY A 40 -7.08 9.69 -8.90
CA GLY A 40 -7.16 11.09 -9.24
C GLY A 40 -5.95 11.58 -9.98
N PRO A 41 -6.02 12.79 -10.51
CA PRO A 41 -4.85 13.40 -11.13
C PRO A 41 -3.82 13.69 -10.05
N GLY A 42 -2.57 13.48 -10.38
CA GLY A 42 -1.54 13.81 -9.45
C GLY A 42 -0.66 12.64 -9.10
N ARG A 43 0.03 12.78 -8.01
CA ARG A 43 1.05 11.83 -7.63
C ARG A 43 0.49 10.58 -6.99
N ARG A 44 1.18 9.48 -7.23
CA ARG A 44 0.88 8.23 -6.55
C ARG A 44 1.62 8.23 -5.23
N SER A 45 0.95 8.70 -4.21
CA SER A 45 1.57 8.87 -2.91
C SER A 45 0.57 8.56 -1.83
N LEU A 46 1.07 8.20 -0.67
CA LEU A 46 0.26 7.86 0.48
C LEU A 46 0.66 8.73 1.66
N VAL A 47 -0.26 8.87 2.58
CA VAL A 47 -0.04 9.68 3.78
C VAL A 47 -0.11 8.78 5.00
N GLU A 48 0.74 9.03 5.96
CA GLU A 48 0.74 8.27 7.21
C GLU A 48 -0.64 8.33 7.86
N GLY A 49 -1.13 7.17 8.26
CA GLY A 49 -2.44 7.08 8.90
C GLY A 49 -3.61 6.93 7.94
N GLN A 50 -3.34 6.99 6.64
CA GLN A 50 -4.38 6.90 5.64
C GLN A 50 -4.88 5.45 5.53
N LYS A 51 -6.20 5.29 5.41
CA LYS A 51 -6.78 3.97 5.18
C LYS A 51 -6.70 3.63 3.70
N VAL A 52 -6.28 2.43 3.41
CA VAL A 52 -6.12 1.98 2.02
C VAL A 52 -6.63 0.55 1.89
N GLN A 53 -7.02 0.21 0.68
CA GLN A 53 -7.42 -1.13 0.30
C GLN A 53 -6.39 -1.65 -0.71
N PHE A 54 -6.02 -2.91 -0.58
CA PHE A 54 -4.94 -3.44 -1.42
C PHE A 54 -4.99 -4.96 -1.45
N ARG A 55 -4.22 -5.53 -2.37
CA ARG A 55 -4.00 -6.97 -2.42
C ARG A 55 -2.60 -7.27 -1.93
N VAL A 56 -2.45 -8.41 -1.27
CA VAL A 56 -1.15 -8.85 -0.77
C VAL A 56 -0.59 -9.90 -1.72
N VAL A 57 0.62 -9.69 -2.17
CA VAL A 57 1.30 -10.63 -3.05
C VAL A 57 2.69 -10.91 -2.49
N GLN A 58 3.25 -12.05 -2.89
CA GLN A 58 4.60 -12.41 -2.50
C GLN A 58 5.59 -11.71 -3.42
N GLY A 59 6.41 -10.84 -2.86
CA GLY A 59 7.42 -10.13 -3.60
C GLY A 59 8.82 -10.64 -3.28
N GLN A 60 9.80 -10.04 -3.88
CA GLN A 60 11.20 -10.44 -3.66
C GLN A 60 11.66 -10.17 -2.24
N LYS A 61 11.14 -9.13 -1.64
CA LYS A 61 11.53 -8.75 -0.28
C LYS A 61 10.54 -9.23 0.77
N GLY A 62 9.59 -10.06 0.36
CA GLY A 62 8.56 -10.55 1.25
C GLY A 62 7.19 -10.11 0.75
N LEU A 63 6.25 -9.98 1.66
CA LEU A 63 4.90 -9.58 1.29
C LEU A 63 4.87 -8.13 0.83
N GLN A 64 4.15 -7.88 -0.24
CA GLN A 64 3.99 -6.53 -0.73
C GLN A 64 2.56 -6.28 -1.20
N ALA A 65 2.17 -5.01 -1.21
CA ALA A 65 0.85 -4.60 -1.61
C ALA A 65 0.81 -4.28 -3.09
N GLU A 66 -0.33 -4.57 -3.73
CA GLU A 66 -0.57 -4.12 -5.09
C GLU A 66 -2.01 -3.66 -5.19
N ASN A 67 -2.29 -2.90 -6.23
CA ASN A 67 -3.62 -2.32 -6.46
C ASN A 67 -4.09 -1.53 -5.23
N VAL A 68 -3.22 -0.69 -4.73
CA VAL A 68 -3.49 0.10 -3.53
C VAL A 68 -4.40 1.26 -3.90
N VAL A 69 -5.52 1.34 -3.20
CA VAL A 69 -6.52 2.37 -3.44
C VAL A 69 -6.82 3.07 -2.12
N ALA A 70 -6.82 4.38 -2.14
CA ALA A 70 -7.17 5.15 -0.96
C ALA A 70 -8.68 5.04 -0.70
N LEU A 71 -9.02 4.81 0.55
CA LEU A 71 -10.41 4.71 0.92
C LEU A 71 -10.99 6.05 1.38
#